data_0f5d945cae7262ddfa46b504e3f029d5
#
_entry.id   0f5d945cae7262ddfa46b504e3f029d5
#
_cell.length_a   1.000
_cell.length_b   1.000
_cell.length_c   1.000
_cell.angle_alpha   90.00
_cell.angle_beta   90.00
_cell.angle_gamma   90.00
#
_symmetry.space_group_name_H-M   'P 1'
#
loop_
_entity.id
_entity.type
_entity.pdbx_description
1 polymer ?
#
loop_
_entity_poly.entity_id
_entity_poly.type
_entity_poly.pdbx_seq_one_letter_code
_entity_poly.pdbx_strand_id
1 'polypeptide(L)'
;MRCISPCTRLLAPLCALALAAPLQAVEEKGRIPLEELRTFADVYNQIRSGYVEEIEDSTLLEYAIQGMLMGLDPHSVYLTADDFENLQESTTGEFSGLGIEVGMEDGYVKIIAPIDGSPAAAAGLQSGDVILKLDDTPVKGLSLNEAIDLMRGPKGSEIMLTIGRPGESQPFEVNLVRDTIKVASVRQRWLEPGYGYIRIAQFQSQTGGDVGQALKKLMDEEPLKGLVLDLRNNPGGILRASVDVAGLFMDGGTVVYTEGRLSNSDMHYDAEPVDASDGIPLVILINSGSASASEIVAGALQDHGRAVVMGTNSFGKGSVQTVLPLSDSRAVKLTTALYFTPNGRSIQAEGIEPDILVERAKVTAYNTSQRITEADLSGHLDNANGNSGKARSSTRKLNSELLASDNQLYEALTLLKGINILGMRNLKSKAQAQTDTGEQGES
;
A
#
# COMPACT_ATOMS: atom_id res chain seq x y z
N MET A 1 35.60 -67.64 -85.28
CA MET A 1 34.45 -66.72 -85.45
C MET A 1 33.75 -66.59 -84.12
N ARG A 2 33.61 -65.41 -83.66
CA ARG A 2 32.82 -64.91 -82.54
C ARG A 2 33.22 -65.39 -81.15
N CYS A 3 33.96 -64.50 -80.41
CA CYS A 3 34.17 -64.43 -79.00
C CYS A 3 32.88 -64.11 -78.27
N ILE A 4 32.66 -64.78 -77.13
CA ILE A 4 31.80 -64.28 -76.10
C ILE A 4 32.54 -64.36 -74.79
N SER A 5 32.84 -63.17 -74.19
CA SER A 5 33.40 -63.04 -72.85
C SER A 5 32.30 -63.13 -71.76
N PRO A 6 32.57 -63.73 -70.63
CA PRO A 6 31.69 -63.64 -69.50
C PRO A 6 32.06 -62.42 -68.61
N CYS A 7 31.03 -61.64 -68.29
CA CYS A 7 31.13 -60.48 -67.43
C CYS A 7 31.05 -60.93 -65.95
N THR A 8 32.13 -60.74 -65.22
CA THR A 8 32.15 -61.02 -63.74
C THR A 8 31.53 -59.89 -62.98
N ARG A 9 30.40 -60.14 -62.30
CA ARG A 9 29.79 -59.17 -61.37
C ARG A 9 30.47 -59.30 -60.02
N LEU A 10 31.12 -58.21 -59.56
CA LEU A 10 31.57 -57.99 -58.19
C LEU A 10 30.37 -57.54 -57.39
N LEU A 11 29.95 -58.32 -56.37
CA LEU A 11 29.08 -57.92 -55.31
C LEU A 11 29.89 -57.18 -54.24
N ALA A 12 29.68 -55.89 -54.03
CA ALA A 12 30.17 -55.16 -52.84
C ALA A 12 29.17 -55.32 -51.70
N PRO A 13 29.62 -55.59 -50.47
CA PRO A 13 28.75 -55.61 -49.31
C PRO A 13 28.47 -54.17 -48.86
N LEU A 14 27.20 -53.78 -48.84
CA LEU A 14 26.69 -52.54 -48.29
C LEU A 14 26.72 -52.64 -46.75
N CYS A 15 27.70 -52.02 -46.09
CA CYS A 15 27.69 -51.82 -44.66
C CYS A 15 26.62 -50.79 -44.29
N ALA A 16 25.49 -51.25 -43.72
CA ALA A 16 24.50 -50.40 -43.09
C ALA A 16 25.02 -49.91 -41.76
N LEU A 17 25.56 -48.71 -41.73
CA LEU A 17 25.87 -47.96 -40.49
C LEU A 17 24.55 -47.49 -39.89
N ALA A 18 24.00 -48.23 -38.90
CA ALA A 18 22.88 -47.77 -38.09
C ALA A 18 23.33 -46.57 -37.23
N LEU A 19 22.96 -45.36 -37.63
CA LEU A 19 23.06 -44.19 -36.75
C LEU A 19 22.07 -44.40 -35.60
N ALA A 20 22.58 -44.81 -34.45
CA ALA A 20 21.86 -44.70 -33.17
C ALA A 20 21.85 -43.21 -32.81
N ALA A 21 20.81 -42.51 -33.21
CA ALA A 21 20.49 -41.20 -32.63
C ALA A 21 20.18 -41.40 -31.14
N PRO A 22 20.76 -40.64 -30.22
CA PRO A 22 20.33 -40.66 -28.84
C PRO A 22 18.86 -40.23 -28.80
N LEU A 23 17.95 -41.11 -28.34
CA LEU A 23 16.63 -40.70 -27.89
C LEU A 23 16.86 -39.72 -26.75
N GLN A 24 16.82 -38.42 -27.04
CA GLN A 24 16.65 -37.44 -26.00
C GLN A 24 15.28 -37.73 -25.39
N ALA A 25 15.26 -38.17 -24.14
CA ALA A 25 14.08 -38.25 -23.35
C ALA A 25 13.49 -36.84 -23.32
N VAL A 26 12.42 -36.63 -24.06
CA VAL A 26 11.55 -35.48 -23.88
C VAL A 26 10.99 -35.64 -22.48
N GLU A 27 11.51 -34.86 -21.54
CA GLU A 27 10.87 -34.71 -20.23
C GLU A 27 9.41 -34.37 -20.48
N GLU A 28 8.53 -35.33 -20.26
CA GLU A 28 7.07 -35.14 -20.29
C GLU A 28 6.70 -34.19 -19.13
N LYS A 29 6.82 -32.90 -19.36
CA LYS A 29 6.27 -31.88 -18.48
C LYS A 29 4.75 -32.09 -18.43
N GLY A 30 4.28 -32.67 -17.31
CA GLY A 30 2.83 -32.80 -17.05
C GLY A 30 2.37 -34.12 -16.42
N ARG A 31 3.24 -35.12 -16.26
CA ARG A 31 2.86 -36.33 -15.51
C ARG A 31 3.05 -36.11 -14.02
N ILE A 32 1.99 -36.41 -13.27
CA ILE A 32 2.05 -36.43 -11.81
C ILE A 32 3.04 -37.54 -11.39
N PRO A 33 4.04 -37.24 -10.56
CA PRO A 33 5.07 -38.21 -10.13
C PRO A 33 4.44 -39.26 -9.19
N LEU A 34 4.13 -40.42 -9.70
CA LEU A 34 3.38 -41.47 -8.95
C LEU A 34 4.14 -42.05 -7.77
N GLU A 35 5.46 -42.13 -7.83
CA GLU A 35 6.29 -42.61 -6.72
C GLU A 35 6.29 -41.64 -5.55
N GLU A 36 6.43 -40.38 -5.83
CA GLU A 36 6.39 -39.29 -4.83
C GLU A 36 4.99 -39.15 -4.22
N LEU A 37 3.92 -39.36 -5.01
CA LEU A 37 2.56 -39.40 -4.46
C LEU A 37 2.33 -40.62 -3.55
N ARG A 38 2.92 -41.77 -3.87
CA ARG A 38 2.87 -42.95 -2.96
C ARG A 38 3.60 -42.64 -1.65
N THR A 39 4.79 -42.05 -1.75
CA THR A 39 5.57 -41.66 -0.56
C THR A 39 4.76 -40.66 0.28
N PHE A 40 4.12 -39.66 -0.34
CA PHE A 40 3.24 -38.74 0.36
C PHE A 40 2.08 -39.43 1.08
N ALA A 41 1.40 -40.38 0.38
CA ALA A 41 0.29 -41.14 0.96
C ALA A 41 0.76 -42.07 2.10
N ASP A 42 1.94 -42.66 2.00
CA ASP A 42 2.52 -43.49 3.06
C ASP A 42 2.86 -42.65 4.31
N VAL A 43 3.48 -41.49 4.15
CA VAL A 43 3.75 -40.57 5.26
C VAL A 43 2.44 -40.07 5.88
N TYR A 44 1.46 -39.70 5.09
CA TYR A 44 0.12 -39.30 5.56
C TYR A 44 -0.51 -40.39 6.43
N ASN A 45 -0.51 -41.65 5.95
CA ASN A 45 -1.06 -42.79 6.70
C ASN A 45 -0.28 -43.08 7.98
N GLN A 46 1.04 -42.92 7.97
CA GLN A 46 1.88 -43.09 9.17
C GLN A 46 1.56 -42.07 10.26
N ILE A 47 1.38 -40.79 9.87
CA ILE A 47 0.98 -39.72 10.80
C ILE A 47 -0.42 -40.02 11.35
N ARG A 48 -1.38 -40.29 10.47
CA ARG A 48 -2.76 -40.60 10.82
C ARG A 48 -2.89 -41.77 11.83
N SER A 49 -2.06 -42.81 11.67
CA SER A 49 -2.15 -44.01 12.50
C SER A 49 -1.22 -44.02 13.70
N GLY A 50 -0.15 -43.21 13.69
CA GLY A 50 0.93 -43.33 14.69
C GLY A 50 1.25 -42.05 15.46
N TYR A 51 0.66 -40.91 15.11
CA TYR A 51 0.87 -39.69 15.86
C TYR A 51 0.23 -39.78 17.25
N VAL A 52 0.82 -39.07 18.22
CA VAL A 52 0.45 -39.18 19.65
C VAL A 52 -0.97 -38.68 19.94
N GLU A 53 -1.47 -37.80 19.13
CA GLU A 53 -2.84 -37.23 19.21
C GLU A 53 -3.61 -37.55 17.94
N GLU A 54 -4.93 -37.73 18.07
CA GLU A 54 -5.81 -37.91 16.90
C GLU A 54 -6.00 -36.58 16.17
N ILE A 55 -5.72 -36.53 14.85
CA ILE A 55 -5.90 -35.38 14.00
C ILE A 55 -6.89 -35.73 12.90
N GLU A 56 -7.86 -34.84 12.68
CA GLU A 56 -8.81 -34.99 11.59
C GLU A 56 -8.12 -35.02 10.22
N ASP A 57 -8.59 -35.88 9.33
CA ASP A 57 -8.03 -36.07 7.99
C ASP A 57 -8.01 -34.74 7.17
N SER A 58 -9.03 -33.91 7.31
CA SER A 58 -9.13 -32.60 6.67
C SER A 58 -8.03 -31.65 7.12
N THR A 59 -7.76 -31.62 8.42
CA THR A 59 -6.72 -30.79 9.04
C THR A 59 -5.32 -31.22 8.61
N LEU A 60 -5.09 -32.54 8.57
CA LEU A 60 -3.79 -33.07 8.13
C LEU A 60 -3.50 -32.77 6.67
N LEU A 61 -4.52 -32.86 5.80
CA LEU A 61 -4.39 -32.49 4.38
C LEU A 61 -4.17 -30.98 4.21
N GLU A 62 -4.82 -30.17 5.03
CA GLU A 62 -4.62 -28.72 5.03
C GLU A 62 -3.20 -28.33 5.43
N TYR A 63 -2.64 -28.96 6.48
CA TYR A 63 -1.23 -28.79 6.85
C TYR A 63 -0.27 -29.18 5.72
N ALA A 64 -0.58 -30.24 4.98
CA ALA A 64 0.23 -30.65 3.84
C ALA A 64 0.21 -29.59 2.72
N ILE A 65 -0.94 -29.02 2.40
CA ILE A 65 -1.08 -27.93 1.41
C ILE A 65 -0.33 -26.67 1.86
N GLN A 66 -0.51 -26.29 3.14
CA GLN A 66 0.21 -25.16 3.73
C GLN A 66 1.72 -25.36 3.67
N GLY A 67 2.20 -26.58 4.02
CA GLY A 67 3.62 -26.92 3.95
C GLY A 67 4.21 -26.83 2.55
N MET A 68 3.48 -27.23 1.50
CA MET A 68 3.91 -27.06 0.12
C MET A 68 4.08 -25.60 -0.26
N LEU A 69 3.15 -24.73 0.13
CA LEU A 69 3.19 -23.30 -0.18
C LEU A 69 4.27 -22.57 0.60
N MET A 70 4.45 -22.89 1.89
CA MET A 70 5.52 -22.35 2.73
C MET A 70 6.92 -22.66 2.19
N GLY A 71 7.06 -23.77 1.45
CA GLY A 71 8.31 -24.15 0.79
C GLY A 71 8.65 -23.34 -0.46
N LEU A 72 7.75 -22.50 -0.96
CA LEU A 72 7.96 -21.69 -2.17
C LEU A 72 8.52 -20.30 -1.82
N ASP A 73 7.79 -19.54 -1.05
CA ASP A 73 8.11 -18.17 -0.63
C ASP A 73 7.23 -17.73 0.55
N PRO A 74 7.56 -16.64 1.28
CA PRO A 74 6.79 -16.20 2.46
C PRO A 74 5.42 -15.57 2.14
N HIS A 75 5.05 -15.41 0.87
CA HIS A 75 3.83 -14.74 0.44
C HIS A 75 2.81 -15.69 -0.20
N SER A 76 3.26 -16.88 -0.62
CA SER A 76 2.38 -17.94 -1.14
C SER A 76 1.73 -18.66 0.02
N VAL A 77 0.40 -18.59 0.13
CA VAL A 77 -0.35 -19.17 1.25
C VAL A 77 -1.67 -19.79 0.78
N TYR A 78 -2.09 -20.80 1.52
CA TYR A 78 -3.44 -21.34 1.43
C TYR A 78 -4.37 -20.47 2.29
N LEU A 79 -5.47 -20.06 1.71
CA LEU A 79 -6.47 -19.26 2.39
C LEU A 79 -7.64 -20.16 2.81
N THR A 80 -7.86 -20.26 4.10
CA THR A 80 -9.08 -20.84 4.68
C THR A 80 -10.29 -19.98 4.31
N ALA A 81 -11.49 -20.39 4.70
CA ALA A 81 -12.69 -19.59 4.47
C ALA A 81 -12.56 -18.19 5.12
N ASP A 82 -12.15 -18.16 6.37
CA ASP A 82 -12.00 -16.93 7.14
C ASP A 82 -10.88 -16.04 6.58
N ASP A 83 -9.73 -16.63 6.20
CA ASP A 83 -8.63 -15.88 5.58
C ASP A 83 -9.03 -15.29 4.23
N PHE A 84 -9.81 -16.01 3.43
CA PHE A 84 -10.27 -15.54 2.13
C PHE A 84 -11.29 -14.41 2.28
N GLU A 85 -12.23 -14.51 3.23
CA GLU A 85 -13.16 -13.44 3.59
C GLU A 85 -12.41 -12.20 4.09
N ASN A 86 -11.47 -12.35 5.03
CA ASN A 86 -10.64 -11.25 5.52
C ASN A 86 -9.82 -10.58 4.39
N LEU A 87 -9.31 -11.37 3.44
CA LEU A 87 -8.63 -10.82 2.26
C LEU A 87 -9.59 -10.01 1.40
N GLN A 88 -10.81 -10.49 1.16
CA GLN A 88 -11.82 -9.76 0.40
C GLN A 88 -12.22 -8.46 1.10
N GLU A 89 -12.48 -8.49 2.41
CA GLU A 89 -12.77 -7.31 3.21
C GLU A 89 -11.63 -6.27 3.15
N SER A 90 -10.39 -6.71 3.33
CA SER A 90 -9.23 -5.81 3.27
C SER A 90 -9.02 -5.21 1.87
N THR A 91 -9.39 -5.96 0.82
CA THR A 91 -9.27 -5.55 -0.58
C THR A 91 -10.35 -4.54 -0.98
N THR A 92 -11.58 -4.76 -0.53
CA THR A 92 -12.71 -3.85 -0.79
C THR A 92 -12.69 -2.64 0.14
N GLY A 93 -12.15 -2.80 1.34
CA GLY A 93 -12.28 -1.83 2.44
C GLY A 93 -13.66 -1.82 3.08
N GLU A 94 -14.44 -2.85 2.80
CA GLU A 94 -15.81 -3.01 3.29
C GLU A 94 -15.92 -4.29 4.10
N PHE A 95 -16.49 -4.23 5.28
CA PHE A 95 -16.80 -5.40 6.10
C PHE A 95 -18.19 -5.28 6.70
N SER A 96 -18.81 -6.40 7.04
CA SER A 96 -20.11 -6.40 7.68
C SER A 96 -19.98 -6.35 9.20
N GLY A 97 -20.61 -5.35 9.83
CA GLY A 97 -20.51 -5.18 11.28
C GLY A 97 -21.20 -3.92 11.79
N LEU A 98 -20.72 -3.45 12.94
CA LEU A 98 -21.32 -2.33 13.67
C LEU A 98 -20.63 -0.99 13.38
N GLY A 99 -19.37 -1.03 12.87
CA GLY A 99 -18.56 0.17 12.63
C GLY A 99 -18.03 0.81 13.91
N ILE A 100 -17.35 0.01 14.72
CA ILE A 100 -16.72 0.43 15.97
C ILE A 100 -15.24 0.07 15.93
N GLU A 101 -14.40 1.04 16.24
CA GLU A 101 -12.99 0.78 16.59
C GLU A 101 -12.93 0.43 18.07
N VAL A 102 -12.37 -0.73 18.40
CA VAL A 102 -12.36 -1.27 19.76
C VAL A 102 -10.97 -1.67 20.23
N GLY A 103 -10.79 -1.69 21.54
CA GLY A 103 -9.60 -2.18 22.21
C GLY A 103 -9.98 -2.91 23.52
N MET A 104 -8.98 -3.57 24.14
CA MET A 104 -9.16 -4.19 25.46
C MET A 104 -8.64 -3.26 26.56
N GLU A 105 -9.45 -3.04 27.60
CA GLU A 105 -9.06 -2.34 28.82
C GLU A 105 -9.70 -3.03 30.02
N ASP A 106 -8.91 -3.42 31.01
CA ASP A 106 -9.34 -4.09 32.25
C ASP A 106 -10.19 -5.37 32.02
N GLY A 107 -9.95 -6.09 30.91
CA GLY A 107 -10.68 -7.32 30.56
C GLY A 107 -12.05 -7.08 29.95
N TYR A 108 -12.34 -5.86 29.52
CA TYR A 108 -13.53 -5.48 28.75
C TYR A 108 -13.18 -4.88 27.41
N VAL A 109 -14.11 -4.94 26.46
CA VAL A 109 -14.00 -4.27 25.17
C VAL A 109 -14.41 -2.81 25.34
N LYS A 110 -13.48 -1.90 25.11
CA LYS A 110 -13.69 -0.46 25.14
C LYS A 110 -13.81 0.10 23.73
N ILE A 111 -14.79 0.95 23.52
CA ILE A 111 -14.96 1.70 22.27
C ILE A 111 -13.90 2.81 22.21
N ILE A 112 -12.98 2.72 21.25
CA ILE A 112 -12.01 3.76 20.94
C ILE A 112 -12.72 4.88 20.19
N ALA A 113 -13.43 4.53 19.11
CA ALA A 113 -14.28 5.47 18.38
C ALA A 113 -15.33 4.71 17.54
N PRO A 114 -16.56 5.22 17.41
CA PRO A 114 -17.45 4.81 16.34
C PRO A 114 -16.97 5.37 14.99
N ILE A 115 -17.17 4.60 13.92
CA ILE A 115 -16.84 5.01 12.55
C ILE A 115 -17.97 5.91 12.04
N ASP A 116 -17.63 7.06 11.46
CA ASP A 116 -18.63 8.00 10.92
C ASP A 116 -19.52 7.32 9.87
N GLY A 117 -20.84 7.58 9.98
CA GLY A 117 -21.84 7.00 9.07
C GLY A 117 -22.19 5.54 9.35
N SER A 118 -21.62 4.93 10.37
CA SER A 118 -21.91 3.55 10.78
C SER A 118 -23.16 3.42 11.66
N PRO A 119 -23.72 2.18 11.82
CA PRO A 119 -24.79 1.91 12.76
C PRO A 119 -24.45 2.36 14.19
N ALA A 120 -23.23 2.13 14.63
CA ALA A 120 -22.76 2.53 15.96
C ALA A 120 -22.78 4.05 16.18
N ALA A 121 -22.31 4.82 15.17
CA ALA A 121 -22.36 6.27 15.22
C ALA A 121 -23.81 6.79 15.22
N ALA A 122 -24.68 6.20 14.38
CA ALA A 122 -26.10 6.56 14.31
C ALA A 122 -26.86 6.28 15.61
N ALA A 123 -26.45 5.22 16.34
CA ALA A 123 -27.02 4.87 17.64
C ALA A 123 -26.48 5.71 18.82
N GLY A 124 -25.50 6.61 18.56
CA GLY A 124 -24.95 7.50 19.58
C GLY A 124 -23.95 6.85 20.53
N LEU A 125 -23.29 5.77 20.12
CA LEU A 125 -22.14 5.22 20.84
C LEU A 125 -20.99 6.24 20.82
N GLN A 126 -20.19 6.25 21.88
CA GLN A 126 -19.15 7.27 22.09
C GLN A 126 -17.79 6.63 22.42
N SER A 127 -16.73 7.38 22.15
CA SER A 127 -15.40 7.03 22.64
C SER A 127 -15.39 6.94 24.15
N GLY A 128 -14.82 5.86 24.69
CA GLY A 128 -14.79 5.57 26.12
C GLY A 128 -15.93 4.70 26.64
N ASP A 129 -16.96 4.43 25.84
CA ASP A 129 -17.98 3.44 26.18
C ASP A 129 -17.36 2.04 26.35
N VAL A 130 -17.88 1.25 27.27
CA VAL A 130 -17.41 -0.11 27.56
C VAL A 130 -18.51 -1.10 27.21
N ILE A 131 -18.23 -2.08 26.37
CA ILE A 131 -19.16 -3.14 26.03
C ILE A 131 -19.09 -4.20 27.13
N LEU A 132 -20.21 -4.43 27.82
CA LEU A 132 -20.33 -5.37 28.91
C LEU A 132 -20.87 -6.73 28.44
N LYS A 133 -21.82 -6.69 27.46
CA LYS A 133 -22.41 -7.90 26.85
C LYS A 133 -22.64 -7.67 25.35
N LEU A 134 -22.61 -8.76 24.60
CA LEU A 134 -23.01 -8.92 23.22
C LEU A 134 -24.14 -9.94 23.18
N ASP A 135 -25.36 -9.52 22.91
CA ASP A 135 -26.58 -10.29 23.18
C ASP A 135 -26.58 -10.80 24.65
N ASP A 136 -26.70 -12.09 24.87
CA ASP A 136 -26.65 -12.71 26.19
C ASP A 136 -25.22 -13.04 26.66
N THR A 137 -24.20 -12.85 25.81
CA THR A 137 -22.82 -13.24 26.07
C THR A 137 -22.06 -12.14 26.81
N PRO A 138 -21.59 -12.36 28.06
CA PRO A 138 -20.71 -11.41 28.74
C PRO A 138 -19.36 -11.29 28.01
N VAL A 139 -18.90 -10.07 27.79
CA VAL A 139 -17.61 -9.81 27.13
C VAL A 139 -16.42 -10.11 28.04
N LYS A 140 -16.60 -10.04 29.35
CA LYS A 140 -15.53 -10.29 30.31
C LYS A 140 -14.99 -11.72 30.21
N GLY A 141 -13.71 -11.85 29.87
CA GLY A 141 -13.03 -13.15 29.71
C GLY A 141 -12.88 -13.59 28.27
N LEU A 142 -13.50 -12.89 27.31
CA LEU A 142 -13.23 -13.08 25.90
C LEU A 142 -11.93 -12.38 25.49
N SER A 143 -11.25 -12.91 24.51
CA SER A 143 -10.22 -12.17 23.77
C SER A 143 -10.85 -11.10 22.89
N LEU A 144 -10.04 -10.13 22.44
CA LEU A 144 -10.55 -9.10 21.53
C LEU A 144 -11.10 -9.69 20.23
N ASN A 145 -10.43 -10.71 19.68
CA ASN A 145 -10.87 -11.36 18.44
C ASN A 145 -12.21 -12.07 18.61
N GLU A 146 -12.40 -12.84 19.68
CA GLU A 146 -13.68 -13.50 19.97
C GLU A 146 -14.81 -12.48 20.12
N ALA A 147 -14.57 -11.34 20.74
CA ALA A 147 -15.56 -10.29 20.85
C ALA A 147 -15.85 -9.62 19.49
N ILE A 148 -14.82 -9.42 18.64
CA ILE A 148 -14.99 -8.91 17.27
C ILE A 148 -15.82 -9.89 16.43
N ASP A 149 -15.53 -11.19 16.50
CA ASP A 149 -16.26 -12.21 15.74
C ASP A 149 -17.76 -12.23 16.14
N LEU A 150 -18.09 -12.04 17.42
CA LEU A 150 -19.47 -11.89 17.86
C LEU A 150 -20.13 -10.59 17.37
N MET A 151 -19.38 -9.50 17.27
CA MET A 151 -19.88 -8.22 16.74
C MET A 151 -20.07 -8.25 15.21
N ARG A 152 -19.30 -9.08 14.49
CA ARG A 152 -19.48 -9.34 13.06
C ARG A 152 -20.74 -10.17 12.83
N GLY A 153 -21.17 -10.24 11.58
CA GLY A 153 -22.29 -11.07 11.13
C GLY A 153 -22.94 -10.53 9.86
N PRO A 154 -23.91 -11.25 9.31
CA PRO A 154 -24.56 -10.86 8.07
C PRO A 154 -25.18 -9.48 8.12
N LYS A 155 -25.03 -8.71 7.03
CA LYS A 155 -25.72 -7.42 6.87
C LYS A 155 -27.22 -7.59 7.12
N GLY A 156 -27.80 -6.67 7.92
CA GLY A 156 -29.22 -6.67 8.28
C GLY A 156 -29.56 -7.53 9.51
N SER A 157 -28.59 -8.30 10.05
CA SER A 157 -28.82 -8.99 11.33
C SER A 157 -28.70 -8.03 12.50
N GLU A 158 -29.49 -8.28 13.56
CA GLU A 158 -29.50 -7.48 14.77
C GLU A 158 -28.50 -8.02 15.81
N ILE A 159 -28.03 -7.14 16.68
CA ILE A 159 -27.28 -7.46 17.88
C ILE A 159 -27.59 -6.45 18.98
N MET A 160 -27.77 -6.94 20.22
CA MET A 160 -27.97 -6.13 21.40
C MET A 160 -26.65 -5.92 22.14
N LEU A 161 -26.23 -4.67 22.32
CA LEU A 161 -25.09 -4.32 23.14
C LEU A 161 -25.54 -3.80 24.51
N THR A 162 -24.99 -4.35 25.60
CA THR A 162 -25.08 -3.72 26.92
C THR A 162 -23.87 -2.84 27.13
N ILE A 163 -24.07 -1.54 27.26
CA ILE A 163 -23.03 -0.51 27.31
C ILE A 163 -22.95 0.09 28.72
N GLY A 164 -21.71 0.16 29.23
CA GLY A 164 -21.35 0.99 30.37
C GLY A 164 -20.69 2.28 29.91
N ARG A 165 -21.22 3.44 30.25
CA ARG A 165 -20.68 4.75 29.88
C ARG A 165 -20.13 5.47 31.10
N PRO A 166 -18.89 5.99 31.07
CA PRO A 166 -18.34 6.80 32.16
C PRO A 166 -19.24 8.01 32.44
N GLY A 167 -19.64 8.14 33.69
CA GLY A 167 -20.58 9.21 34.12
C GLY A 167 -22.06 8.81 34.21
N GLU A 168 -22.44 7.69 33.59
CA GLU A 168 -23.78 7.12 33.75
C GLU A 168 -23.84 6.17 34.97
N SER A 169 -24.94 6.19 35.72
CA SER A 169 -25.07 5.40 36.95
C SER A 169 -25.45 3.94 36.69
N GLN A 170 -26.00 3.63 35.54
CA GLN A 170 -26.41 2.27 35.14
C GLN A 170 -26.07 1.98 33.69
N PRO A 171 -25.73 0.71 33.36
CA PRO A 171 -25.61 0.27 31.96
C PRO A 171 -26.95 0.43 31.22
N PHE A 172 -26.85 0.66 29.91
CA PHE A 172 -28.00 0.74 29.02
C PHE A 172 -27.83 -0.19 27.82
N GLU A 173 -28.96 -0.57 27.22
CA GLU A 173 -28.95 -1.46 26.04
C GLU A 173 -29.12 -0.65 24.77
N VAL A 174 -28.37 -1.08 23.72
CA VAL A 174 -28.43 -0.50 22.39
C VAL A 174 -28.60 -1.62 21.38
N ASN A 175 -29.74 -1.64 20.67
CA ASN A 175 -29.95 -2.56 19.58
C ASN A 175 -29.35 -1.97 18.29
N LEU A 176 -28.45 -2.71 17.62
CA LEU A 176 -27.80 -2.33 16.39
C LEU A 176 -28.14 -3.31 15.29
N VAL A 177 -28.30 -2.80 14.08
CA VAL A 177 -28.43 -3.60 12.87
C VAL A 177 -27.10 -3.56 12.15
N ARG A 178 -26.49 -4.72 11.91
CA ARG A 178 -25.21 -4.80 11.16
C ARG A 178 -25.39 -4.29 9.75
N ASP A 179 -24.43 -3.50 9.29
CA ASP A 179 -24.40 -2.97 7.93
C ASP A 179 -23.01 -3.08 7.32
N THR A 180 -22.90 -2.77 6.04
CA THR A 180 -21.62 -2.65 5.36
C THR A 180 -20.88 -1.40 5.86
N ILE A 181 -19.74 -1.61 6.50
CA ILE A 181 -18.88 -0.55 7.01
C ILE A 181 -17.77 -0.29 6.03
N LYS A 182 -17.59 0.97 5.65
CA LYS A 182 -16.51 1.40 4.77
C LYS A 182 -15.37 2.03 5.57
N VAL A 183 -14.18 1.46 5.44
CA VAL A 183 -12.97 2.02 6.06
C VAL A 183 -12.28 2.93 5.06
N ALA A 184 -12.22 4.22 5.35
CA ALA A 184 -11.57 5.18 4.48
C ALA A 184 -10.06 4.89 4.38
N SER A 185 -9.60 4.54 3.18
CA SER A 185 -8.17 4.34 2.88
C SER A 185 -7.44 5.65 2.65
N VAL A 186 -8.15 6.72 2.35
CA VAL A 186 -7.61 8.04 1.99
C VAL A 186 -8.08 9.09 2.98
N ARG A 187 -7.16 9.93 3.43
CA ARG A 187 -7.46 11.11 4.26
C ARG A 187 -6.73 12.31 3.70
N GLN A 188 -7.39 13.48 3.63
CA GLN A 188 -6.78 14.73 3.16
C GLN A 188 -6.94 15.83 4.20
N ARG A 189 -5.99 16.77 4.18
CA ARG A 189 -6.04 18.01 4.95
C ARG A 189 -5.10 19.07 4.37
N TRP A 190 -5.28 20.29 4.75
CA TRP A 190 -4.30 21.34 4.54
C TRP A 190 -3.20 21.28 5.60
N LEU A 191 -1.94 21.45 5.18
CA LEU A 191 -0.80 21.69 6.08
C LEU A 191 -0.66 23.18 6.39
N GLU A 192 -0.72 23.97 5.33
CA GLU A 192 -0.74 25.43 5.32
C GLU A 192 -1.50 25.91 4.06
N PRO A 193 -1.90 27.20 3.98
CA PRO A 193 -2.54 27.73 2.77
C PRO A 193 -1.75 27.46 1.49
N GLY A 194 -2.36 26.72 0.57
CA GLY A 194 -1.79 26.28 -0.69
C GLY A 194 -0.94 25.00 -0.62
N TYR A 195 -0.78 24.36 0.53
CA TYR A 195 -0.03 23.10 0.65
C TYR A 195 -0.92 21.99 1.19
N GLY A 196 -1.30 21.08 0.28
CA GLY A 196 -2.15 19.95 0.59
C GLY A 196 -1.37 18.74 1.15
N TYR A 197 -2.10 17.87 1.82
CA TYR A 197 -1.62 16.59 2.32
C TYR A 197 -2.68 15.52 2.06
N ILE A 198 -2.26 14.44 1.42
CA ILE A 198 -3.08 13.24 1.22
C ILE A 198 -2.32 12.05 1.80
N ARG A 199 -2.97 11.31 2.68
CA ARG A 199 -2.46 10.06 3.22
C ARG A 199 -3.24 8.89 2.65
N ILE A 200 -2.51 7.88 2.17
CA ILE A 200 -3.07 6.59 1.78
C ILE A 200 -2.62 5.56 2.81
N ALA A 201 -3.57 4.98 3.55
CA ALA A 201 -3.27 3.98 4.57
C ALA A 201 -3.12 2.58 3.98
N GLN A 202 -3.86 2.26 2.91
CA GLN A 202 -3.84 0.99 2.19
C GLN A 202 -4.40 1.19 0.78
N PHE A 203 -4.02 0.33 -0.17
CA PHE A 203 -4.57 0.34 -1.53
C PHE A 203 -5.76 -0.62 -1.65
N GLN A 204 -6.96 -0.10 -1.49
CA GLN A 204 -8.25 -0.76 -1.70
C GLN A 204 -8.75 -0.51 -3.12
N SER A 205 -9.82 -1.21 -3.54
CA SER A 205 -10.38 -1.11 -4.90
C SER A 205 -10.77 0.31 -5.32
N GLN A 206 -11.23 1.15 -4.39
CA GLN A 206 -11.68 2.51 -4.66
C GLN A 206 -10.61 3.59 -4.40
N THR A 207 -9.41 3.21 -3.93
CA THR A 207 -8.38 4.17 -3.49
C THR A 207 -7.99 5.17 -4.58
N GLY A 208 -7.90 4.75 -5.85
CA GLY A 208 -7.63 5.67 -6.97
C GLY A 208 -8.70 6.76 -7.09
N GLY A 209 -9.98 6.37 -7.04
CA GLY A 209 -11.10 7.31 -7.07
C GLY A 209 -11.14 8.23 -5.85
N ASP A 210 -10.84 7.69 -4.65
CA ASP A 210 -10.83 8.47 -3.41
C ASP A 210 -9.70 9.51 -3.40
N VAL A 211 -8.52 9.17 -3.91
CA VAL A 211 -7.40 10.13 -4.08
C VAL A 211 -7.77 11.21 -5.09
N GLY A 212 -8.39 10.84 -6.22
CA GLY A 212 -8.87 11.80 -7.22
C GLY A 212 -9.89 12.79 -6.63
N GLN A 213 -10.84 12.31 -5.82
CA GLN A 213 -11.80 13.16 -5.12
C GLN A 213 -11.12 14.06 -4.07
N ALA A 214 -10.17 13.52 -3.30
CA ALA A 214 -9.41 14.27 -2.32
C ALA A 214 -8.58 15.39 -2.96
N LEU A 215 -7.90 15.09 -4.08
CA LEU A 215 -7.14 16.07 -4.87
C LEU A 215 -8.06 17.16 -5.42
N LYS A 216 -9.16 16.77 -6.07
CA LYS A 216 -10.15 17.70 -6.60
C LYS A 216 -10.70 18.62 -5.51
N LYS A 217 -11.06 18.08 -4.34
CA LYS A 217 -11.57 18.87 -3.22
C LYS A 217 -10.56 19.92 -2.77
N LEU A 218 -9.27 19.55 -2.62
CA LEU A 218 -8.22 20.50 -2.26
C LEU A 218 -8.09 21.61 -3.33
N MET A 219 -8.12 21.26 -4.63
CA MET A 219 -8.00 22.23 -5.72
C MET A 219 -9.22 23.15 -5.85
N ASP A 220 -10.42 22.65 -5.54
CA ASP A 220 -11.66 23.47 -5.56
C ASP A 220 -11.72 24.46 -4.37
N GLU A 221 -11.10 24.12 -3.22
CA GLU A 221 -11.09 24.98 -2.02
C GLU A 221 -10.09 26.14 -2.12
N GLU A 222 -8.87 25.90 -2.63
CA GLU A 222 -7.81 26.90 -2.71
C GLU A 222 -6.77 26.50 -3.79
N PRO A 223 -6.12 27.48 -4.48
CA PRO A 223 -5.04 27.18 -5.41
C PRO A 223 -3.90 26.39 -4.76
N LEU A 224 -3.69 25.16 -5.25
CA LEU A 224 -2.70 24.24 -4.73
C LEU A 224 -1.30 24.60 -5.24
N LYS A 225 -0.35 24.82 -4.34
CA LYS A 225 1.05 25.16 -4.62
C LYS A 225 1.98 23.97 -4.48
N GLY A 226 1.53 22.91 -3.83
CA GLY A 226 2.26 21.68 -3.65
C GLY A 226 1.48 20.69 -2.81
N LEU A 227 1.83 19.42 -2.97
CA LEU A 227 1.15 18.30 -2.32
C LEU A 227 2.17 17.36 -1.66
N VAL A 228 1.87 16.91 -0.46
CA VAL A 228 2.53 15.75 0.16
C VAL A 228 1.63 14.54 0.06
N LEU A 229 2.11 13.48 -0.58
CA LEU A 229 1.47 12.16 -0.61
C LEU A 229 2.17 11.25 0.40
N ASP A 230 1.48 10.90 1.49
CA ASP A 230 2.05 10.11 2.58
C ASP A 230 1.69 8.63 2.43
N LEU A 231 2.69 7.81 2.12
CA LEU A 231 2.61 6.35 1.97
C LEU A 231 3.32 5.63 3.13
N ARG A 232 3.76 6.32 4.18
CA ARG A 232 4.42 5.68 5.33
C ARG A 232 3.49 4.72 6.04
N ASN A 233 4.02 3.55 6.43
CA ASN A 233 3.27 2.45 7.06
C ASN A 233 2.07 1.97 6.22
N ASN A 234 2.15 2.07 4.90
CA ASN A 234 1.17 1.54 3.97
C ASN A 234 1.70 0.21 3.38
N PRO A 235 1.16 -0.95 3.77
CA PRO A 235 1.68 -2.26 3.35
C PRO A 235 1.37 -2.60 1.88
N GLY A 236 0.73 -1.68 1.15
CA GLY A 236 0.30 -1.89 -0.23
C GLY A 236 -1.17 -2.25 -0.35
N GLY A 237 -1.48 -3.20 -1.21
CA GLY A 237 -2.83 -3.67 -1.52
C GLY A 237 -3.00 -3.98 -3.00
N ILE A 238 -4.06 -3.49 -3.62
CA ILE A 238 -4.41 -3.79 -5.00
C ILE A 238 -3.45 -3.07 -5.96
N LEU A 239 -2.78 -3.84 -6.84
CA LEU A 239 -1.89 -3.31 -7.86
C LEU A 239 -2.60 -2.29 -8.76
N ARG A 240 -3.80 -2.60 -9.26
CA ARG A 240 -4.55 -1.69 -10.13
C ARG A 240 -4.81 -0.34 -9.46
N ALA A 241 -5.14 -0.33 -8.17
CA ALA A 241 -5.36 0.91 -7.43
C ALA A 241 -4.08 1.77 -7.34
N SER A 242 -2.89 1.14 -7.28
CA SER A 242 -1.63 1.91 -7.33
C SER A 242 -1.38 2.53 -8.70
N VAL A 243 -1.74 1.83 -9.78
CA VAL A 243 -1.69 2.38 -11.15
C VAL A 243 -2.62 3.58 -11.28
N ASP A 244 -3.84 3.44 -10.80
CA ASP A 244 -4.83 4.52 -10.85
C ASP A 244 -4.35 5.75 -10.04
N VAL A 245 -3.76 5.55 -8.85
CA VAL A 245 -3.19 6.63 -8.03
C VAL A 245 -2.00 7.29 -8.71
N ALA A 246 -1.03 6.52 -9.22
CA ALA A 246 0.13 7.09 -9.92
C ALA A 246 -0.32 7.87 -11.17
N GLY A 247 -1.30 7.33 -11.90
CA GLY A 247 -1.87 7.95 -13.10
C GLY A 247 -2.49 9.33 -12.86
N LEU A 248 -2.98 9.63 -11.65
CA LEU A 248 -3.48 10.97 -11.31
C LEU A 248 -2.40 12.07 -11.36
N PHE A 249 -1.13 11.68 -11.29
CA PHE A 249 0.01 12.60 -11.24
C PHE A 249 0.93 12.49 -12.47
N MET A 250 0.54 11.72 -13.49
CA MET A 250 1.35 11.48 -14.68
C MET A 250 0.62 11.94 -15.95
N ASP A 251 1.38 12.42 -16.92
CA ASP A 251 0.87 12.70 -18.27
C ASP A 251 1.20 11.52 -19.20
N GLY A 252 0.63 10.34 -18.88
CA GLY A 252 0.89 9.09 -19.58
C GLY A 252 2.19 8.40 -19.18
N GLY A 253 2.51 7.32 -19.89
CA GLY A 253 3.71 6.50 -19.67
C GLY A 253 3.49 5.32 -18.72
N THR A 254 4.47 4.42 -18.70
CA THR A 254 4.39 3.20 -17.91
C THR A 254 4.48 3.50 -16.42
N VAL A 255 3.58 2.91 -15.64
CA VAL A 255 3.60 2.95 -14.16
C VAL A 255 4.39 1.76 -13.62
N VAL A 256 4.10 0.57 -14.11
CA VAL A 256 4.70 -0.68 -13.66
C VAL A 256 4.54 -1.74 -14.74
N TYR A 257 5.50 -2.64 -14.87
CA TYR A 257 5.32 -3.84 -15.66
C TYR A 257 5.67 -5.09 -14.86
N THR A 258 5.14 -6.24 -15.28
CA THR A 258 5.33 -7.51 -14.59
C THR A 258 5.97 -8.53 -15.51
N GLU A 259 6.81 -9.40 -14.95
CA GLU A 259 7.41 -10.54 -15.64
C GLU A 259 7.17 -11.82 -14.81
N GLY A 260 6.75 -12.88 -15.46
CA GLY A 260 6.49 -14.15 -14.81
C GLY A 260 6.80 -15.35 -15.67
N ARG A 261 6.60 -16.56 -15.13
CA ARG A 261 6.88 -17.80 -15.84
C ARG A 261 5.91 -18.08 -17.01
N LEU A 262 4.68 -17.60 -16.87
CA LEU A 262 3.64 -17.78 -17.88
C LEU A 262 3.57 -16.54 -18.77
N SER A 263 3.33 -16.71 -20.06
CA SER A 263 3.24 -15.60 -21.02
C SER A 263 2.13 -14.59 -20.71
N ASN A 264 1.11 -14.98 -19.97
CA ASN A 264 0.04 -14.10 -19.51
C ASN A 264 0.39 -13.36 -18.19
N SER A 265 1.59 -13.57 -17.65
CA SER A 265 2.09 -12.85 -16.47
C SER A 265 2.88 -11.60 -16.85
N ASP A 266 3.24 -11.45 -18.13
CA ASP A 266 3.96 -10.29 -18.63
C ASP A 266 2.92 -9.22 -19.02
N MET A 267 2.74 -8.24 -18.14
CA MET A 267 1.75 -7.17 -18.31
C MET A 267 2.40 -5.80 -18.12
N HIS A 268 1.95 -4.84 -18.91
CA HIS A 268 2.30 -3.43 -18.76
C HIS A 268 1.08 -2.65 -18.30
N TYR A 269 1.30 -1.75 -17.36
CA TYR A 269 0.28 -0.86 -16.82
C TYR A 269 0.74 0.57 -17.03
N ASP A 270 -0.01 1.28 -17.87
CA ASP A 270 0.28 2.66 -18.26
C ASP A 270 -0.72 3.62 -17.62
N ALA A 271 -0.28 4.84 -17.37
CA ALA A 271 -1.11 5.94 -16.94
C ALA A 271 -1.87 6.55 -18.10
N GLU A 272 -3.09 7.05 -17.84
CA GLU A 272 -3.80 7.91 -18.80
C GLU A 272 -3.05 9.23 -19.00
N PRO A 273 -3.08 9.84 -20.20
CA PRO A 273 -2.31 11.04 -20.50
C PRO A 273 -2.98 12.32 -19.94
N VAL A 274 -3.30 12.33 -18.65
CA VAL A 274 -3.91 13.48 -17.95
C VAL A 274 -3.38 13.57 -16.53
N ASP A 275 -2.43 14.48 -16.26
CA ASP A 275 -2.03 14.85 -14.89
C ASP A 275 -3.15 15.65 -14.21
N ALA A 276 -3.94 14.98 -13.36
CA ALA A 276 -5.05 15.61 -12.66
C ALA A 276 -4.62 16.67 -11.63
N SER A 277 -3.34 16.76 -11.32
CA SER A 277 -2.78 17.73 -10.38
C SER A 277 -2.25 19.01 -11.03
N ASP A 278 -2.36 19.12 -12.38
CA ASP A 278 -1.87 20.27 -13.16
C ASP A 278 -0.36 20.54 -12.94
N GLY A 279 0.43 19.48 -12.76
CA GLY A 279 1.89 19.57 -12.63
C GLY A 279 2.40 20.21 -11.34
N ILE A 280 1.58 20.32 -10.30
CA ILE A 280 2.02 20.90 -9.02
C ILE A 280 3.22 20.13 -8.44
N PRO A 281 4.14 20.77 -7.70
CA PRO A 281 5.20 20.10 -6.98
C PRO A 281 4.65 19.02 -6.04
N LEU A 282 5.20 17.82 -6.13
CA LEU A 282 4.79 16.64 -5.37
C LEU A 282 5.96 16.08 -4.56
N VAL A 283 5.73 15.81 -3.29
CA VAL A 283 6.63 15.05 -2.42
C VAL A 283 5.92 13.80 -1.93
N ILE A 284 6.59 12.66 -2.01
CA ILE A 284 6.10 11.38 -1.50
C ILE A 284 6.88 11.01 -0.25
N LEU A 285 6.18 10.67 0.84
CA LEU A 285 6.79 10.15 2.05
C LEU A 285 6.69 8.64 2.12
N ILE A 286 7.83 7.96 2.30
CA ILE A 286 7.93 6.50 2.47
C ILE A 286 8.72 6.14 3.72
N ASN A 287 8.56 4.90 4.19
CA ASN A 287 9.39 4.29 5.23
C ASN A 287 9.40 2.76 5.08
N SER A 288 10.06 2.05 5.99
CA SER A 288 10.14 0.58 5.99
C SER A 288 8.78 -0.14 6.09
N GLY A 289 7.70 0.55 6.44
CA GLY A 289 6.33 0.03 6.38
C GLY A 289 5.62 0.30 5.06
N SER A 290 6.26 1.00 4.10
CA SER A 290 5.75 1.20 2.74
C SER A 290 6.14 0.01 1.88
N ALA A 291 5.15 -0.75 1.36
CA ALA A 291 5.41 -1.99 0.63
C ALA A 291 4.51 -2.14 -0.60
N SER A 292 4.96 -2.94 -1.59
CA SER A 292 4.14 -3.42 -2.72
C SER A 292 3.55 -2.25 -3.53
N ALA A 293 2.21 -2.08 -3.55
CA ALA A 293 1.51 -0.99 -4.26
C ALA A 293 2.04 0.40 -3.89
N SER A 294 2.47 0.63 -2.65
CA SER A 294 3.13 1.88 -2.23
C SER A 294 4.46 2.10 -2.97
N GLU A 295 5.21 1.01 -3.15
CA GLU A 295 6.50 1.03 -3.85
C GLU A 295 6.32 1.23 -5.36
N ILE A 296 5.22 0.72 -5.92
CA ILE A 296 4.85 0.99 -7.32
C ILE A 296 4.61 2.49 -7.52
N VAL A 297 3.79 3.12 -6.68
CA VAL A 297 3.51 4.57 -6.80
C VAL A 297 4.79 5.40 -6.61
N ALA A 298 5.55 5.12 -5.55
CA ALA A 298 6.78 5.86 -5.27
C ALA A 298 7.81 5.67 -6.38
N GLY A 299 8.05 4.43 -6.83
CA GLY A 299 9.01 4.10 -7.87
C GLY A 299 8.63 4.67 -9.24
N ALA A 300 7.35 4.61 -9.61
CA ALA A 300 6.88 5.18 -10.87
C ALA A 300 7.08 6.70 -10.91
N LEU A 301 6.60 7.41 -9.89
CA LEU A 301 6.69 8.87 -9.85
C LEU A 301 8.14 9.38 -9.65
N GLN A 302 9.00 8.57 -9.01
CA GLN A 302 10.44 8.82 -8.92
C GLN A 302 11.11 8.65 -10.28
N ASP A 303 10.90 7.52 -10.97
CA ASP A 303 11.51 7.21 -12.26
C ASP A 303 11.13 8.21 -13.36
N HIS A 304 9.90 8.73 -13.33
CA HIS A 304 9.46 9.79 -14.23
C HIS A 304 9.92 11.20 -13.80
N GLY A 305 10.61 11.33 -12.66
CA GLY A 305 11.01 12.64 -12.11
C GLY A 305 9.82 13.53 -11.74
N ARG A 306 8.63 12.92 -11.54
CA ARG A 306 7.38 13.64 -11.24
C ARG A 306 7.28 14.07 -9.79
N ALA A 307 7.86 13.30 -8.87
CA ALA A 307 7.84 13.57 -7.44
C ALA A 307 9.25 13.42 -6.84
N VAL A 308 9.48 14.11 -5.73
CA VAL A 308 10.64 13.85 -4.86
C VAL A 308 10.21 12.88 -3.78
N VAL A 309 10.87 11.74 -3.70
CA VAL A 309 10.63 10.73 -2.68
C VAL A 309 11.49 11.00 -1.45
N MET A 310 10.88 11.10 -0.27
CA MET A 310 11.55 11.43 0.99
C MET A 310 11.21 10.44 2.09
N GLY A 311 12.08 10.31 3.07
CA GLY A 311 11.89 9.44 4.22
C GLY A 311 13.01 8.42 4.37
N THR A 312 12.68 7.16 4.61
CA THR A 312 13.64 6.05 4.69
C THR A 312 13.28 4.98 3.67
N ASN A 313 14.21 4.06 3.39
CA ASN A 313 13.99 2.98 2.43
C ASN A 313 12.68 2.24 2.70
N SER A 314 11.98 1.87 1.64
CA SER A 314 10.76 1.06 1.70
C SER A 314 11.08 -0.42 2.02
N PHE A 315 10.06 -1.26 2.07
CA PHE A 315 10.16 -2.64 2.50
C PHE A 315 10.88 -3.57 1.52
N GLY A 316 10.67 -3.40 0.23
CA GLY A 316 11.25 -4.25 -0.82
C GLY A 316 10.40 -5.45 -1.22
N LYS A 317 9.08 -5.28 -1.35
CA LYS A 317 8.19 -6.32 -1.88
C LYS A 317 7.89 -6.08 -3.36
N GLY A 318 8.64 -6.75 -4.24
CA GLY A 318 8.52 -6.67 -5.69
C GLY A 318 7.82 -7.86 -6.35
N SER A 319 7.00 -8.61 -5.61
CA SER A 319 6.31 -9.82 -6.09
C SER A 319 4.80 -9.63 -6.19
N VAL A 320 4.22 -10.17 -7.26
CA VAL A 320 2.77 -10.17 -7.53
C VAL A 320 2.16 -11.46 -7.04
N GLN A 321 1.14 -11.38 -6.20
CA GLN A 321 0.35 -12.52 -5.78
C GLN A 321 -0.97 -12.56 -6.54
N THR A 322 -1.26 -13.71 -7.12
CA THR A 322 -2.56 -14.02 -7.73
C THR A 322 -3.37 -14.87 -6.77
N VAL A 323 -4.61 -14.49 -6.55
CA VAL A 323 -5.56 -15.29 -5.76
C VAL A 323 -6.30 -16.22 -6.71
N LEU A 324 -6.14 -17.52 -6.50
CA LEU A 324 -6.71 -18.59 -7.28
C LEU A 324 -7.80 -19.30 -6.45
N PRO A 325 -9.09 -19.04 -6.68
CA PRO A 325 -10.16 -19.73 -5.97
C PRO A 325 -10.12 -21.23 -6.22
N LEU A 326 -10.22 -22.04 -5.17
CA LEU A 326 -10.34 -23.49 -5.22
C LEU A 326 -11.79 -23.95 -5.05
N SER A 327 -12.57 -23.16 -4.30
CA SER A 327 -13.99 -23.34 -4.05
C SER A 327 -14.59 -21.98 -3.69
N ASP A 328 -15.89 -21.92 -3.41
CA ASP A 328 -16.59 -20.68 -3.05
C ASP A 328 -16.03 -20.00 -1.78
N SER A 329 -15.34 -20.76 -0.92
CA SER A 329 -14.84 -20.27 0.37
C SER A 329 -13.33 -20.44 0.59
N ARG A 330 -12.58 -21.03 -0.35
CA ARG A 330 -11.13 -21.31 -0.18
C ARG A 330 -10.35 -20.90 -1.40
N ALA A 331 -9.11 -20.45 -1.20
CA ALA A 331 -8.25 -20.02 -2.30
C ALA A 331 -6.76 -20.32 -2.03
N VAL A 332 -5.97 -20.26 -3.08
CA VAL A 332 -4.51 -20.17 -2.98
C VAL A 332 -4.09 -18.77 -3.42
N LYS A 333 -3.39 -18.08 -2.56
CA LYS A 333 -2.65 -16.88 -2.92
C LYS A 333 -1.23 -17.31 -3.30
N LEU A 334 -0.87 -17.15 -4.57
CA LEU A 334 0.37 -17.66 -5.15
C LEU A 334 1.18 -16.52 -5.77
N THR A 335 2.47 -16.49 -5.56
CA THR A 335 3.40 -15.60 -6.26
C THR A 335 3.54 -16.07 -7.71
N THR A 336 3.10 -15.23 -8.65
CA THR A 336 3.03 -15.58 -10.09
C THR A 336 3.93 -14.73 -10.98
N ALA A 337 4.35 -13.55 -10.52
CA ALA A 337 5.23 -12.64 -11.24
C ALA A 337 6.06 -11.77 -10.29
N LEU A 338 7.09 -11.14 -10.84
CA LEU A 338 7.77 -10.00 -10.24
C LEU A 338 7.33 -8.73 -10.97
N TYR A 339 7.39 -7.59 -10.30
CA TYR A 339 7.13 -6.31 -10.94
C TYR A 339 8.37 -5.40 -10.90
N PHE A 340 8.42 -4.51 -11.87
CA PHE A 340 9.54 -3.62 -12.13
C PHE A 340 9.04 -2.19 -12.30
N THR A 341 9.86 -1.24 -11.88
CA THR A 341 9.58 0.19 -12.12
C THR A 341 9.72 0.54 -13.62
N PRO A 342 9.24 1.70 -14.07
CA PRO A 342 9.38 2.12 -15.48
C PRO A 342 10.81 2.03 -16.03
N ASN A 343 11.81 2.33 -15.22
CA ASN A 343 13.23 2.27 -15.61
C ASN A 343 13.84 0.85 -15.50
N GLY A 344 13.05 -0.19 -15.23
CA GLY A 344 13.50 -1.57 -15.16
C GLY A 344 14.15 -1.98 -13.84
N ARG A 345 13.99 -1.18 -12.77
CA ARG A 345 14.51 -1.57 -11.46
C ARG A 345 13.62 -2.64 -10.83
N SER A 346 14.24 -3.73 -10.36
CA SER A 346 13.56 -4.68 -9.48
C SER A 346 13.48 -4.11 -8.07
N ILE A 347 12.29 -4.14 -7.48
CA ILE A 347 12.07 -3.68 -6.11
C ILE A 347 12.29 -4.82 -5.10
N GLN A 348 12.27 -6.09 -5.58
CA GLN A 348 12.33 -7.27 -4.72
C GLN A 348 13.61 -7.29 -3.87
N ALA A 349 13.43 -7.32 -2.55
CA ALA A 349 14.46 -7.32 -1.51
C ALA A 349 15.33 -6.04 -1.41
N GLU A 350 15.11 -5.04 -2.26
CA GLU A 350 15.86 -3.76 -2.27
C GLU A 350 14.98 -2.58 -1.83
N GLY A 351 13.73 -2.55 -2.28
CA GLY A 351 12.79 -1.45 -2.03
C GLY A 351 13.05 -0.23 -2.91
N ILE A 352 12.42 0.86 -2.53
CA ILE A 352 12.63 2.19 -3.11
C ILE A 352 13.51 2.99 -2.15
N GLU A 353 14.67 3.42 -2.64
CA GLU A 353 15.54 4.36 -1.94
C GLU A 353 14.99 5.78 -2.14
N PRO A 354 14.80 6.56 -1.06
CA PRO A 354 14.32 7.93 -1.19
C PRO A 354 15.38 8.84 -1.82
N ASP A 355 14.96 9.82 -2.61
CA ASP A 355 15.85 10.87 -3.15
C ASP A 355 16.48 11.71 -2.03
N ILE A 356 15.72 11.89 -0.95
CA ILE A 356 16.17 12.61 0.24
C ILE A 356 15.92 11.75 1.49
N LEU A 357 17.00 11.24 2.06
CA LEU A 357 16.94 10.49 3.31
C LEU A 357 16.58 11.42 4.47
N VAL A 358 15.48 11.13 5.15
CA VAL A 358 15.04 11.83 6.35
C VAL A 358 14.64 10.81 7.41
N GLU A 359 15.48 10.64 8.39
CA GLU A 359 15.21 9.77 9.53
C GLU A 359 14.12 10.37 10.44
N ARG A 360 13.32 9.48 11.04
CA ARG A 360 12.35 9.92 12.04
C ARG A 360 13.07 10.35 13.30
N ALA A 361 12.98 11.63 13.63
CA ALA A 361 13.64 12.23 14.78
C ALA A 361 12.66 12.99 15.67
N LYS A 362 12.94 13.00 16.97
CA LYS A 362 12.27 13.91 17.90
C LYS A 362 13.04 15.22 17.94
N VAL A 363 12.51 16.25 17.31
CA VAL A 363 13.15 17.57 17.27
C VAL A 363 12.63 18.42 18.43
N THR A 364 13.57 18.95 19.21
CA THR A 364 13.25 19.89 20.28
C THR A 364 13.65 21.29 19.85
N ALA A 365 12.68 22.20 19.76
CA ALA A 365 12.96 23.58 19.41
C ALA A 365 13.80 24.26 20.50
N TYR A 366 14.87 24.91 20.09
CA TYR A 366 15.67 25.72 21.02
C TYR A 366 14.85 26.96 21.42
N ASN A 367 14.73 27.21 22.72
CA ASN A 367 14.03 28.40 23.19
C ASN A 367 14.89 29.65 22.88
N THR A 368 14.51 30.40 21.85
CA THR A 368 15.23 31.59 21.38
C THR A 368 14.77 32.89 22.04
N SER A 369 13.99 32.81 23.12
CA SER A 369 13.48 33.99 23.84
C SER A 369 14.53 34.90 24.45
N GLN A 370 15.83 34.56 24.36
CA GLN A 370 16.96 35.34 24.86
C GLN A 370 17.91 35.86 23.78
N ARG A 371 17.52 35.81 22.49
CA ARG A 371 18.37 36.42 21.47
C ARG A 371 18.12 37.93 21.42
N ILE A 372 19.12 38.68 21.83
CA ILE A 372 19.17 40.14 21.66
C ILE A 372 19.26 40.42 20.17
N THR A 373 18.35 41.21 19.64
CA THR A 373 18.33 41.72 18.26
C THR A 373 18.76 43.17 18.23
N GLU A 374 19.06 43.71 17.04
CA GLU A 374 19.38 45.13 16.88
C GLU A 374 18.28 46.03 17.48
N ALA A 375 17.04 45.64 17.36
CA ALA A 375 15.88 46.35 17.91
C ALA A 375 15.82 46.36 19.44
N ASP A 376 16.60 45.49 20.11
CA ASP A 376 16.68 45.41 21.56
C ASP A 376 17.85 46.26 22.12
N LEU A 377 18.71 46.80 21.24
CA LEU A 377 19.84 47.62 21.62
C LEU A 377 19.42 49.05 21.95
N SER A 378 19.98 49.61 23.01
CA SER A 378 19.72 51.01 23.37
C SER A 378 20.27 51.94 22.27
N GLY A 379 19.41 52.76 21.67
CA GLY A 379 19.77 53.68 20.60
C GLY A 379 19.82 53.07 19.21
N HIS A 380 19.18 51.88 18.98
CA HIS A 380 19.03 51.32 17.65
C HIS A 380 18.33 52.28 16.69
N LEU A 381 18.63 52.17 15.41
CA LEU A 381 17.97 52.94 14.36
C LEU A 381 16.65 52.32 13.96
N ASP A 382 15.62 53.14 13.76
CA ASP A 382 14.34 52.68 13.25
C ASP A 382 14.43 52.16 11.80
N ASN A 383 13.59 51.17 11.44
CA ASN A 383 13.53 50.69 10.07
C ASN A 383 12.96 51.75 9.15
N ALA A 384 13.72 52.15 8.12
CA ALA A 384 13.35 53.22 7.17
C ALA A 384 12.01 52.93 6.42
N ASN A 385 11.60 51.68 6.33
CA ASN A 385 10.36 51.27 5.61
C ASN A 385 9.14 51.10 6.53
N GLY A 386 9.28 51.46 7.85
CA GLY A 386 8.17 51.29 8.80
C GLY A 386 7.75 49.84 9.07
N ASN A 387 7.26 49.63 10.23
CA ASN A 387 6.95 48.41 10.94
C ASN A 387 6.34 47.21 10.14
N SER A 388 7.07 46.12 10.00
CA SER A 388 6.61 44.85 9.42
C SER A 388 6.62 43.64 10.38
N GLY A 389 6.58 43.88 11.70
CA GLY A 389 6.86 42.87 12.74
C GLY A 389 5.71 41.91 13.13
N LYS A 390 4.46 42.13 12.74
CA LYS A 390 3.29 41.44 13.36
C LYS A 390 2.75 40.18 12.66
N ALA A 391 3.06 39.92 11.37
CA ALA A 391 2.46 38.82 10.61
C ALA A 391 3.22 37.47 10.73
N ARG A 392 4.39 37.42 11.35
CA ARG A 392 5.25 36.22 11.40
C ARG A 392 5.00 35.26 12.59
N SER A 393 4.14 35.60 13.52
CA SER A 393 4.02 34.88 14.81
C SER A 393 3.20 33.58 14.73
N SER A 394 2.08 33.54 13.98
CA SER A 394 1.18 32.38 13.93
C SER A 394 1.75 31.22 13.09
N THR A 395 2.32 31.52 11.93
CA THR A 395 2.97 30.50 11.08
C THR A 395 4.17 29.85 11.76
N ARG A 396 4.91 30.62 12.56
CA ARG A 396 6.06 30.10 13.32
C ARG A 396 5.66 29.11 14.43
N LYS A 397 4.49 29.30 15.06
CA LYS A 397 3.98 28.39 16.09
C LYS A 397 3.52 27.06 15.47
N LEU A 398 2.75 27.11 14.38
CA LEU A 398 2.26 25.93 13.67
C LEU A 398 3.42 25.06 13.14
N ASN A 399 4.46 25.70 12.59
CA ASN A 399 5.65 25.01 12.09
C ASN A 399 6.46 24.34 13.21
N SER A 400 6.51 24.94 14.41
CA SER A 400 7.21 24.33 15.55
C SER A 400 6.46 23.12 16.12
N GLU A 401 5.15 23.11 16.09
CA GLU A 401 4.31 21.98 16.51
C GLU A 401 4.43 20.81 15.51
N LEU A 402 4.38 21.09 14.19
CA LEU A 402 4.58 20.08 13.17
C LEU A 402 5.97 19.45 13.24
N LEU A 403 7.02 20.27 13.37
CA LEU A 403 8.40 19.81 13.51
C LEU A 403 8.60 18.91 14.74
N ALA A 404 7.95 19.22 15.85
CA ALA A 404 8.05 18.43 17.08
C ALA A 404 7.29 17.09 17.00
N SER A 405 6.18 17.04 16.24
CA SER A 405 5.33 15.86 16.12
C SER A 405 5.71 14.94 14.93
N ASP A 406 6.10 15.53 13.80
CA ASP A 406 6.45 14.84 12.55
C ASP A 406 7.50 15.63 11.76
N ASN A 407 8.77 15.36 12.05
CA ASN A 407 9.90 16.03 11.38
C ASN A 407 9.94 15.74 9.87
N GLN A 408 9.60 14.53 9.43
CA GLN A 408 9.61 14.15 8.02
C GLN A 408 8.56 14.94 7.22
N LEU A 409 7.36 15.10 7.77
CA LEU A 409 6.31 15.90 7.15
C LEU A 409 6.67 17.40 7.13
N TYR A 410 7.34 17.91 8.17
CA TYR A 410 7.85 19.27 8.22
C TYR A 410 8.91 19.52 7.14
N GLU A 411 9.85 18.59 6.94
CA GLU A 411 10.89 18.69 5.90
C GLU A 411 10.28 18.63 4.50
N ALA A 412 9.29 17.76 4.26
CA ALA A 412 8.56 17.70 3.01
C ALA A 412 7.85 19.01 2.66
N LEU A 413 7.17 19.61 3.64
CA LEU A 413 6.53 20.93 3.48
C LEU A 413 7.58 22.03 3.21
N THR A 414 8.72 21.98 3.88
CA THR A 414 9.81 22.94 3.71
C THR A 414 10.41 22.83 2.30
N LEU A 415 10.60 21.62 1.78
CA LEU A 415 11.05 21.38 0.41
C LEU A 415 10.06 21.95 -0.62
N LEU A 416 8.76 21.66 -0.48
CA LEU A 416 7.72 22.21 -1.37
C LEU A 416 7.74 23.75 -1.41
N LYS A 417 7.90 24.38 -0.24
CA LYS A 417 8.05 25.85 -0.17
C LYS A 417 9.30 26.35 -0.90
N GLY A 418 10.42 25.63 -0.74
CA GLY A 418 11.67 25.93 -1.43
C GLY A 418 11.53 25.86 -2.96
N ILE A 419 10.92 24.80 -3.48
CA ILE A 419 10.65 24.60 -4.92
C ILE A 419 9.80 25.77 -5.46
N ASN A 420 8.73 26.16 -4.78
CA ASN A 420 7.87 27.26 -5.19
C ASN A 420 8.60 28.61 -5.20
N ILE A 421 9.42 28.90 -4.19
CA ILE A 421 10.20 30.14 -4.13
C ILE A 421 11.17 30.23 -5.33
N LEU A 422 11.83 29.14 -5.67
CA LEU A 422 12.75 29.07 -6.81
C LEU A 422 12.01 29.16 -8.14
N GLY A 423 10.87 28.45 -8.29
CA GLY A 423 10.02 28.52 -9.48
C GLY A 423 9.53 29.95 -9.77
N MET A 424 9.03 30.65 -8.76
CA MET A 424 8.59 32.04 -8.91
C MET A 424 9.73 33.01 -9.28
N ARG A 425 10.93 32.79 -8.79
CA ARG A 425 12.12 33.60 -9.14
C ARG A 425 12.51 33.39 -10.60
N ASN A 426 12.51 32.15 -11.07
CA ASN A 426 12.82 31.81 -12.46
C ASN A 426 11.80 32.41 -13.45
N LEU A 427 10.52 32.42 -13.10
CA LEU A 427 9.48 33.06 -13.91
C LEU A 427 9.67 34.60 -13.99
N LYS A 428 10.00 35.25 -12.87
CA LYS A 428 10.26 36.69 -12.84
C LYS A 428 11.50 37.04 -13.64
N SER A 429 12.59 36.28 -13.56
CA SER A 429 13.81 36.52 -14.34
C SER A 429 13.59 36.34 -15.84
N LYS A 430 12.80 35.35 -16.28
CA LYS A 430 12.43 35.15 -17.68
C LYS A 430 11.55 36.29 -18.22
N ALA A 431 10.56 36.77 -17.43
CA ALA A 431 9.71 37.90 -17.81
C ALA A 431 10.52 39.19 -17.93
N GLN A 432 11.47 39.42 -17.04
CA GLN A 432 12.34 40.60 -17.08
C GLN A 432 13.31 40.55 -18.27
N ALA A 433 13.87 39.38 -18.61
CA ALA A 433 14.71 39.22 -19.79
C ALA A 433 13.94 39.43 -21.10
N GLN A 434 12.65 39.12 -21.17
CA GLN A 434 11.80 39.36 -22.32
C GLN A 434 11.42 40.86 -22.50
N THR A 435 11.26 41.60 -21.40
CA THR A 435 11.04 43.03 -21.45
C THR A 435 12.29 43.81 -21.90
N ASP A 436 13.47 43.42 -21.41
CA ASP A 436 14.75 44.05 -21.78
C ASP A 436 15.15 43.81 -23.26
N THR A 437 14.71 42.67 -23.84
CA THR A 437 14.95 42.40 -25.29
C THR A 437 13.93 43.12 -26.19
N GLY A 438 12.74 43.50 -25.68
CA GLY A 438 11.74 44.23 -26.43
C GLY A 438 12.09 45.73 -26.59
N GLU A 439 12.78 46.34 -25.62
CA GLU A 439 13.14 47.79 -25.69
C GLU A 439 14.38 48.07 -26.54
N GLN A 440 15.18 47.07 -26.93
CA GLN A 440 16.35 47.26 -27.79
C GLN A 440 16.05 47.09 -29.29
N GLY A 441 14.79 46.80 -29.66
CA GLY A 441 14.36 46.63 -31.06
C GLY A 441 13.67 47.83 -31.69
N GLU A 442 13.46 48.94 -30.96
CA GLU A 442 12.81 50.19 -31.47
C GLU A 442 13.69 51.44 -31.32
N SER A 443 14.94 51.36 -31.73
CA SER A 443 15.77 52.55 -31.86
C SER A 443 16.52 52.58 -33.19
#